data_db487f99bb5f4cf7c7ce07a5381a8692
#
_entry.id   db487f99bb5f4cf7c7ce07a5381a8692
#
_cell.length_a   1.000
_cell.length_b   1.000
_cell.length_c   1.000
_cell.angle_alpha   90.00
_cell.angle_beta   90.00
_cell.angle_gamma   90.00
#
_symmetry.space_group_name_H-M   'P 1'
#
loop_
_entity.id
_entity.type
_entity.pdbx_description
1 polymer ?
#
loop_
_entity_poly.entity_id
_entity_poly.type
_entity_poly.pdbx_seq_one_letter_code
_entity_poly.pdbx_strand_id
1 'polypeptide(L)' 'MEHRNTCEDKYPWIKVGDTIRLIHMEGEPDMPEGLTGRVEFFASVQVHVRWANGSSRALIPEIDKYTVIKTPSA' A
#
# COMPACT_ATOMS: atom_id res chain seq x y z
N MET A 1 -4.24 -6.71 26.95
CA MET A 1 -3.88 -6.02 25.95
C MET A 1 -3.88 -6.73 24.70
N GLU A 2 -4.24 -6.21 23.68
CA GLU A 2 -4.25 -6.85 22.57
C GLU A 2 -3.22 -6.49 21.70
N HIS A 3 -2.79 -7.36 20.88
CA HIS A 3 -1.80 -7.12 19.95
C HIS A 3 -2.38 -7.01 18.62
N ARG A 4 -1.96 -6.02 17.86
CA ARG A 4 -2.37 -5.91 16.57
C ARG A 4 -1.38 -6.47 15.73
N ASN A 5 -1.58 -7.51 15.06
CA ASN A 5 -0.62 -8.11 14.16
C ASN A 5 -0.94 -7.71 12.76
N THR A 6 -1.16 -6.43 12.54
CA THR A 6 -1.46 -5.94 11.22
C THR A 6 -0.24 -5.30 10.61
N CYS A 7 -0.29 -5.04 9.32
CA CYS A 7 0.79 -4.37 8.65
C CYS A 7 1.04 -2.99 9.21
N GLU A 8 0.06 -2.39 9.83
CA GLU A 8 0.22 -1.08 10.41
C GLU A 8 1.34 -1.06 11.44
N ASP A 9 1.46 -2.13 12.21
CA ASP A 9 2.51 -2.23 13.21
C ASP A 9 3.85 -2.54 12.59
N LYS A 10 3.87 -3.29 11.49
CA LYS A 10 5.11 -3.66 10.86
C LYS A 10 5.67 -2.57 9.97
N TYR A 11 4.83 -1.74 9.41
CA TYR A 11 5.27 -0.74 8.47
C TYR A 11 4.84 0.64 8.93
N PRO A 12 5.47 1.16 9.97
CA PRO A 12 5.06 2.44 10.54
C PRO A 12 5.24 3.63 9.61
N TRP A 13 6.00 3.44 8.51
CA TRP A 13 6.16 4.51 7.54
C TRP A 13 4.98 4.62 6.58
N ILE A 14 4.04 3.68 6.62
CA ILE A 14 2.85 3.73 5.79
C ILE A 14 1.66 4.07 6.69
N LYS A 15 0.89 5.07 6.29
CA LYS A 15 -0.29 5.46 7.07
C LYS A 15 -1.50 5.48 6.19
N VAL A 16 -2.66 5.28 6.78
CA VAL A 16 -3.93 5.40 6.04
C VAL A 16 -4.01 6.81 5.46
N GLY A 17 -4.37 6.90 4.22
CA GLY A 17 -4.44 8.18 3.51
C GLY A 17 -3.20 8.52 2.72
N ASP A 18 -2.10 7.79 2.95
CA ASP A 18 -0.89 8.02 2.18
C ASP A 18 -1.08 7.58 0.74
N THR A 19 -0.33 8.19 -0.16
CA THR A 19 -0.32 7.78 -1.56
C THR A 19 0.84 6.83 -1.78
N ILE A 20 0.57 5.71 -2.43
CA ILE A 20 1.58 4.73 -2.76
C ILE A 20 1.80 4.77 -4.25
N ARG A 21 3.05 4.73 -4.68
CA ARG A 21 3.38 4.62 -6.09
C ARG A 21 3.96 3.25 -6.30
N LEU A 22 3.34 2.48 -7.17
CA LEU A 22 3.76 1.11 -7.40
C LEU A 22 4.97 1.09 -8.31
N ILE A 23 5.98 0.31 -7.96
CA ILE A 23 7.12 0.09 -8.81
C ILE A 23 6.97 -1.27 -9.49
N HIS A 24 6.65 -2.29 -8.71
CA HIS A 24 6.45 -3.62 -9.30
C HIS A 24 5.62 -4.47 -8.34
N MET A 25 4.61 -5.14 -8.87
CA MET A 25 3.79 -6.02 -8.05
C MET A 25 3.96 -7.43 -8.61
N GLU A 26 4.49 -8.32 -7.79
CA GLU A 26 4.78 -9.67 -8.21
C GLU A 26 3.52 -10.39 -8.65
N GLY A 27 3.59 -11.04 -9.78
CA GLY A 27 2.49 -11.86 -10.23
C GLY A 27 1.27 -11.11 -10.73
N GLU A 28 1.37 -9.79 -10.88
CA GLU A 28 0.23 -8.99 -11.30
C GLU A 28 0.58 -8.18 -12.53
N PRO A 29 0.51 -8.77 -13.70
CA PRO A 29 0.92 -8.07 -14.92
C PRO A 29 0.02 -6.91 -15.30
N ASP A 30 -1.18 -6.84 -14.72
CA ASP A 30 -2.07 -5.74 -15.02
C ASP A 30 -1.88 -4.56 -14.08
N MET A 31 -0.85 -4.58 -13.25
CA MET A 31 -0.54 -3.48 -12.34
C MET A 31 0.70 -2.79 -12.86
N PRO A 32 0.53 -1.70 -13.61
CA PRO A 32 1.68 -1.06 -14.27
C PRO A 32 2.56 -0.29 -13.29
N GLU A 33 3.82 -0.18 -13.67
CA GLU A 33 4.77 0.60 -12.91
C GLU A 33 4.33 2.05 -12.89
N GLY A 34 4.44 2.70 -11.77
CA GLY A 34 4.07 4.10 -11.64
C GLY A 34 2.61 4.32 -11.27
N LEU A 35 1.83 3.24 -11.19
CA LEU A 35 0.45 3.37 -10.78
C LEU A 35 0.39 3.87 -9.36
N THR A 36 -0.49 4.82 -9.08
CA THR A 36 -0.62 5.35 -7.75
C THR A 36 -1.93 4.91 -7.12
N GLY A 37 -1.96 4.94 -5.81
CA GLY A 37 -3.18 4.61 -5.09
C GLY A 37 -3.10 5.20 -3.69
N ARG A 38 -4.22 5.14 -2.99
CA ARG A 38 -4.29 5.69 -1.64
C ARG A 38 -4.53 4.55 -0.66
N VAL A 39 -3.79 4.57 0.43
CA VAL A 39 -3.94 3.55 1.45
C VAL A 39 -5.27 3.70 2.16
N GLU A 40 -6.07 2.64 2.16
CA GLU A 40 -7.39 2.68 2.76
C GLU A 40 -7.41 2.08 4.15
N PHE A 41 -6.82 0.93 4.32
CA PHE A 41 -6.74 0.32 5.64
C PHE A 41 -5.72 -0.81 5.60
N PHE A 42 -5.37 -1.32 6.78
CA PHE A 42 -4.39 -2.39 6.90
C PHE A 42 -5.07 -3.68 7.28
N ALA A 43 -4.67 -4.75 6.62
CA ALA A 43 -5.09 -6.09 7.03
C ALA A 43 -3.91 -6.74 7.74
N SER A 44 -3.99 -8.03 8.04
CA SER A 44 -2.96 -8.65 8.86
C SER A 44 -1.63 -8.75 8.11
N VAL A 45 -1.62 -9.03 6.82
CA VAL A 45 -0.38 -9.16 6.08
C VAL A 45 -0.31 -8.29 4.85
N GLN A 46 -1.30 -7.45 4.63
CA GLN A 46 -1.33 -6.66 3.41
C GLN A 46 -1.97 -5.31 3.67
N VAL A 47 -1.72 -4.38 2.78
CA VAL A 47 -2.23 -3.03 2.86
C VAL A 47 -3.23 -2.86 1.74
N HIS A 48 -4.45 -2.48 2.09
CA HIS A 48 -5.46 -2.26 1.09
C HIS A 48 -5.31 -0.87 0.50
N VAL A 49 -5.17 -0.81 -0.80
CA VAL A 49 -4.92 0.42 -1.52
C VAL A 49 -5.96 0.58 -2.60
N ARG A 50 -6.51 1.77 -2.71
CA ARG A 50 -7.42 2.08 -3.79
C ARG A 50 -6.58 2.63 -4.93
N TRP A 51 -6.35 1.83 -5.95
CA TRP A 51 -5.49 2.21 -7.05
C TRP A 51 -6.22 3.09 -8.06
N ALA A 52 -5.47 3.97 -8.70
CA ALA A 52 -6.04 4.93 -9.63
C ALA A 52 -6.73 4.29 -10.83
N ASN A 53 -6.31 3.07 -11.18
CA ASN A 53 -6.92 2.39 -12.32
C ASN A 53 -8.16 1.59 -11.93
N GLY A 54 -8.63 1.72 -10.69
CA GLY A 54 -9.79 1.00 -10.23
C GLY A 54 -9.51 -0.40 -9.70
N SER A 55 -8.24 -0.80 -9.69
CA SER A 55 -7.88 -2.11 -9.18
C SER A 55 -8.08 -2.18 -7.67
N SER A 56 -8.44 -3.34 -7.17
CA SER A 56 -8.58 -3.53 -5.74
C SER A 56 -7.49 -4.44 -5.18
N ARG A 57 -6.38 -4.58 -5.87
CA ARG A 57 -5.31 -5.43 -5.40
C ARG A 57 -4.72 -4.86 -4.13
N ALA A 58 -4.41 -5.70 -3.18
CA ALA A 58 -3.76 -5.28 -1.96
C ALA A 58 -2.26 -5.28 -2.14
N LEU A 59 -1.58 -4.38 -1.47
CA LEU A 59 -0.14 -4.30 -1.52
C LEU A 59 0.44 -5.17 -0.41
N ILE A 60 1.44 -5.98 -0.73
CA ILE A 60 2.15 -6.76 0.26
C ILE A 60 3.56 -6.19 0.35
N PRO A 61 3.82 -5.34 1.35
CA PRO A 61 5.07 -4.59 1.38
C PRO A 61 6.33 -5.43 1.40
N GLU A 62 6.24 -6.68 1.84
CA GLU A 62 7.41 -7.53 1.88
C GLU A 62 7.77 -8.12 0.54
N ILE A 63 6.83 -8.12 -0.39
CA ILE A 63 7.02 -8.73 -1.69
C ILE A 63 7.03 -7.69 -2.79
N ASP A 64 6.10 -6.75 -2.73
CA ASP A 64 5.92 -5.78 -3.79
C ASP A 64 6.88 -4.62 -3.64
N LYS A 65 7.25 -4.00 -4.74
CA LYS A 65 8.13 -2.85 -4.71
C LYS A 65 7.29 -1.60 -4.89
N TYR A 66 7.49 -0.64 -4.02
CA TYR A 66 6.67 0.55 -3.99
C TYR A 66 7.40 1.71 -3.34
N THR A 67 6.83 2.90 -3.50
CA THR A 67 7.32 4.10 -2.84
C THR A 67 6.13 4.77 -2.17
N VAL A 68 6.35 5.28 -0.98
CA VAL A 68 5.31 6.04 -0.29
C VAL A 68 5.53 7.52 -0.60
N ILE A 69 4.52 8.16 -1.16
CA ILE A 69 4.61 9.57 -1.49
C ILE A 69 3.89 10.33 -0.40
N LYS A 70 4.65 11.09 0.38
CA LYS A 70 4.06 11.88 1.43
C LYS A 70 3.63 13.22 0.88
N THR A 71 2.38 13.54 1.07
CA THR A 71 1.87 14.80 0.62
C THR A 71 2.10 15.84 1.70
N PRO A 72 2.71 16.95 1.38
CA PRO A 72 2.93 17.95 2.41
C PRO A 72 1.60 18.46 2.93
N SER A 73 1.58 18.67 4.22
CA SER A 73 0.41 19.16 4.82
C SER A 73 0.20 20.56 4.43
N ALA A 74 -0.94 20.87 4.05
CA ALA A 74 -1.20 22.23 3.62
C ALA A 74 -1.65 23.10 4.75
#